data_562d501ca906721ebc3852caa47d6baa
#
_entry.id   562d501ca906721ebc3852caa47d6baa
#
_cell.length_a   1.000
_cell.length_b   1.000
_cell.length_c   1.000
_cell.angle_alpha   90.00
_cell.angle_beta   90.00
_cell.angle_gamma   90.00
#
_symmetry.space_group_name_H-M   'P 1'
#
loop_
_entity.id
_entity.type
_entity.pdbx_description
1 polymer ?
#
loop_
_entity_poly.entity_id
_entity_poly.type
_entity_poly.pdbx_seq_one_letter_code
_entity_poly.pdbx_strand_id
1 'polypeptide(L)'
;MAKELLKPVYEQVYGEEFSSSTFEKRMEMQKAVYLLQEAGIKVGDYDFLWYKHGPYCQNLQDDILTLNETPDVRVKYSEDAKEVIKRLKEIINTKVSY
;
A
#
# COMPACT_ATOMS: atom_id res chain seq x y z
N MET A 1 9.21 -4.78 11.27
CA MET A 1 8.89 -3.63 10.44
C MET A 1 9.03 -4.01 8.97
N ALA A 2 8.19 -3.51 8.14
CA ALA A 2 8.06 -4.03 6.79
C ALA A 2 8.12 -2.95 5.70
N LYS A 3 8.95 -1.95 5.91
CA LYS A 3 9.12 -0.87 4.94
C LYS A 3 9.48 -1.42 3.55
N GLU A 4 10.33 -2.42 3.49
CA GLU A 4 10.75 -3.03 2.24
C GLU A 4 9.63 -3.78 1.52
N LEU A 5 8.52 -4.02 2.18
CA LEU A 5 7.36 -4.67 1.56
C LEU A 5 6.45 -3.69 0.85
N LEU A 6 6.59 -2.39 1.10
CA LEU A 6 5.66 -1.40 0.59
C LEU A 6 5.65 -1.37 -0.94
N LYS A 7 6.81 -1.28 -1.54
CA LYS A 7 6.91 -1.19 -2.99
C LYS A 7 6.38 -2.44 -3.69
N PRO A 8 6.81 -3.66 -3.30
CA PRO A 8 6.24 -4.87 -3.90
C PRO A 8 4.73 -4.98 -3.72
N VAL A 9 4.22 -4.59 -2.56
CA VAL A 9 2.78 -4.65 -2.30
C VAL A 9 2.02 -3.69 -3.20
N TYR A 10 2.51 -2.46 -3.34
CA TYR A 10 1.88 -1.49 -4.24
C TYR A 10 1.84 -2.04 -5.67
N GLU A 11 2.96 -2.56 -6.14
CA GLU A 11 3.05 -3.08 -7.49
C GLU A 11 2.12 -4.26 -7.71
N GLN A 12 1.94 -5.08 -6.67
CA GLN A 12 1.02 -6.21 -6.76
C GLN A 12 -0.43 -5.75 -6.82
N VAL A 13 -0.77 -4.72 -6.07
CA VAL A 13 -2.15 -4.22 -6.02
C VAL A 13 -2.52 -3.43 -7.26
N TYR A 14 -1.65 -2.52 -7.68
CA TYR A 14 -1.97 -1.60 -8.79
C TYR A 14 -1.44 -2.04 -10.14
N GLY A 15 -0.52 -3.00 -10.18
CA GLY A 15 0.01 -3.50 -11.43
C GLY A 15 0.97 -2.55 -12.13
N GLU A 16 1.50 -1.57 -11.42
CA GLU A 16 2.46 -0.63 -11.98
C GLU A 16 3.52 -0.27 -10.96
N GLU A 17 4.64 0.24 -11.44
CA GLU A 17 5.76 0.58 -10.58
C GLU A 17 5.43 1.77 -9.70
N PHE A 18 5.83 1.67 -8.43
CA PHE A 18 5.61 2.75 -7.48
C PHE A 18 6.66 3.85 -7.65
N SER A 19 6.21 5.09 -7.50
CA SER A 19 7.09 6.24 -7.41
C SER A 19 6.57 7.18 -6.33
N SER A 20 7.44 7.65 -5.47
CA SER A 20 7.05 8.59 -4.42
C SER A 20 7.00 10.04 -4.93
N SER A 21 7.30 10.25 -6.20
CA SER A 21 7.37 11.58 -6.77
C SER A 21 6.03 12.25 -6.99
N THR A 22 4.94 11.46 -7.08
CA THR A 22 3.62 12.01 -7.30
C THR A 22 2.76 11.87 -6.06
N PHE A 23 1.97 12.89 -5.79
CA PHE A 23 1.03 12.88 -4.68
C PHE A 23 0.02 11.73 -4.81
N GLU A 24 -0.46 11.51 -6.03
CA GLU A 24 -1.45 10.48 -6.28
C GLU A 24 -0.95 9.09 -5.90
N LYS A 25 0.26 8.76 -6.30
CA LYS A 25 0.82 7.44 -5.98
C LYS A 25 1.07 7.28 -4.48
N ARG A 26 1.48 8.37 -3.81
CA ARG A 26 1.65 8.32 -2.36
C ARG A 26 0.32 8.05 -1.66
N MET A 27 -0.76 8.69 -2.12
CA MET A 27 -2.07 8.47 -1.53
C MET A 27 -2.61 7.08 -1.84
N GLU A 28 -2.32 6.56 -3.03
CA GLU A 28 -2.68 5.19 -3.38
C GLU A 28 -1.98 4.17 -2.48
N MET A 29 -0.71 4.42 -2.16
CA MET A 29 0.02 3.56 -1.23
C MET A 29 -0.61 3.60 0.16
N GLN A 30 -0.97 4.78 0.64
CA GLN A 30 -1.63 4.94 1.94
C GLN A 30 -2.91 4.11 1.98
N LYS A 31 -3.70 4.23 0.93
CA LYS A 31 -4.97 3.51 0.85
C LYS A 31 -4.79 2.00 0.78
N ALA A 32 -3.84 1.54 -0.03
CA ALA A 32 -3.59 0.11 -0.18
C ALA A 32 -3.14 -0.51 1.14
N VAL A 33 -2.23 0.14 1.84
CA VAL A 33 -1.73 -0.37 3.12
C VAL A 33 -2.84 -0.38 4.16
N TYR A 34 -3.66 0.68 4.20
CA TYR A 34 -4.79 0.74 5.10
C TYR A 34 -5.74 -0.44 4.87
N LEU A 35 -6.11 -0.68 3.62
CA LEU A 35 -7.04 -1.76 3.30
C LEU A 35 -6.47 -3.13 3.64
N LEU A 36 -5.17 -3.32 3.39
CA LEU A 36 -4.53 -4.59 3.72
C LEU A 36 -4.52 -4.83 5.23
N GLN A 37 -4.22 -3.80 6.02
CA GLN A 37 -4.25 -3.94 7.46
C GLN A 37 -5.65 -4.25 7.97
N GLU A 38 -6.67 -3.61 7.39
CA GLU A 38 -8.06 -3.87 7.76
C GLU A 38 -8.46 -5.31 7.44
N ALA A 39 -7.86 -5.88 6.41
CA ALA A 39 -8.11 -7.26 6.03
C ALA A 39 -7.25 -8.27 6.79
N GLY A 40 -6.42 -7.80 7.72
CA GLY A 40 -5.59 -8.69 8.53
C GLY A 40 -4.23 -9.02 7.94
N ILE A 41 -3.85 -8.38 6.85
CA ILE A 41 -2.53 -8.59 6.23
C ILE A 41 -1.58 -7.56 6.80
N LYS A 42 -0.56 -8.02 7.52
CA LYS A 42 0.39 -7.12 8.16
C LYS A 42 1.47 -6.69 7.20
N VAL A 43 1.39 -5.46 6.76
CA VAL A 43 2.43 -4.82 5.97
C VAL A 43 3.34 -4.02 6.89
N GLY A 44 2.81 -3.58 8.02
CA GLY A 44 3.52 -2.83 9.04
C GLY A 44 2.52 -2.47 10.14
N ASP A 45 3.00 -1.80 11.16
CA ASP A 45 2.13 -1.34 12.23
C ASP A 45 1.89 0.16 12.06
N TYR A 46 0.94 0.49 11.22
CA TYR A 46 0.63 1.88 10.93
C TYR A 46 -0.72 2.27 11.54
N ASP A 47 -0.76 3.44 12.16
CA ASP A 47 -1.98 4.01 12.70
C ASP A 47 -2.52 5.05 11.75
N PHE A 48 -3.71 4.82 11.22
CA PHE A 48 -4.32 5.70 10.23
C PHE A 48 -5.36 6.60 10.86
N LEU A 49 -5.37 7.85 10.40
CA LEU A 49 -6.41 8.81 10.70
C LEU A 49 -7.12 9.16 9.40
N TRP A 50 -8.37 9.59 9.51
CA TRP A 50 -9.14 9.96 8.31
C TRP A 50 -9.00 11.45 8.04
N TYR A 51 -8.51 11.73 6.84
CA TYR A 51 -8.37 13.10 6.35
C TYR A 51 -9.20 13.28 5.08
N LYS A 52 -9.12 14.46 4.47
CA LYS A 52 -9.92 14.79 3.28
C LYS A 52 -9.76 13.79 2.13
N HIS A 53 -8.58 13.23 1.99
CA HIS A 53 -8.29 12.31 0.87
C HIS A 53 -8.33 10.84 1.30
N GLY A 54 -8.86 10.56 2.48
CA GLY A 54 -8.97 9.20 2.97
C GLY A 54 -8.01 8.92 4.11
N PRO A 55 -7.68 7.64 4.34
CA PRO A 55 -6.82 7.28 5.45
C PRO A 55 -5.39 7.78 5.24
N TYR A 56 -4.76 8.22 6.31
CA TYR A 56 -3.42 8.78 6.25
C TYR A 56 -2.65 8.41 7.52
N CYS A 57 -1.40 8.01 7.35
CA CYS A 57 -0.50 7.73 8.46
C CYS A 57 0.82 8.45 8.20
N GLN A 58 1.23 9.30 9.14
CA GLN A 58 2.47 10.05 8.98
C GLN A 58 3.69 9.13 8.93
N ASN A 59 3.72 8.11 9.78
CA ASN A 59 4.83 7.16 9.78
C ASN A 59 4.96 6.45 8.45
N LEU A 60 3.83 6.09 7.85
CA LEU A 60 3.84 5.48 6.52
C LEU A 60 4.33 6.46 5.47
N GLN A 61 3.91 7.72 5.56
CA GLN A 61 4.38 8.74 4.62
C GLN A 61 5.90 8.89 4.70
N ASP A 62 6.44 8.90 5.90
CA ASP A 62 7.90 9.00 6.09
C ASP A 62 8.61 7.80 5.46
N ASP A 63 8.05 6.60 5.62
CA ASP A 63 8.61 5.40 5.00
C ASP A 63 8.52 5.46 3.48
N ILE A 64 7.40 5.95 2.96
CA ILE A 64 7.22 6.12 1.52
C ILE A 64 8.29 7.03 0.93
N LEU A 65 8.59 8.12 1.60
CA LEU A 65 9.54 9.10 1.09
C LEU A 65 10.98 8.60 1.10
N THR A 66 11.27 7.55 1.86
CA THR A 66 12.62 6.98 1.93
C THR A 66 12.73 5.63 1.20
N LEU A 67 11.74 5.25 0.41
CA LEU A 67 11.75 3.95 -0.28
C LEU A 67 12.91 3.80 -1.26
N ASN A 68 13.40 4.89 -1.83
CA ASN A 68 14.53 4.84 -2.74
C ASN A 68 15.81 4.30 -2.09
N GLU A 69 15.88 4.37 -0.77
CA GLU A 69 17.02 3.89 0.00
C GLU A 69 16.86 2.43 0.42
N THR A 70 15.74 1.80 0.06
CA THR A 70 15.41 0.46 0.48
C THR A 70 15.74 -0.52 -0.65
N PRO A 71 16.46 -1.61 -0.37
CA PRO A 71 16.76 -2.58 -1.41
C PRO A 71 15.51 -3.29 -1.88
N ASP A 72 15.52 -3.71 -3.14
CA ASP A 72 14.44 -4.50 -3.69
C ASP A 72 14.43 -5.87 -3.03
N VAL A 73 13.24 -6.34 -2.67
CA VAL A 73 13.07 -7.67 -2.09
C VAL A 73 12.01 -8.42 -2.86
N ARG A 74 12.15 -9.73 -2.88
CA ARG A 74 11.12 -10.60 -3.43
C ARG A 74 10.21 -11.03 -2.29
N VAL A 75 8.92 -10.89 -2.51
CA VAL A 75 7.93 -11.22 -1.50
C VAL A 75 7.12 -12.42 -1.96
N LYS A 76 7.05 -13.42 -1.09
CA LYS A 76 6.15 -14.55 -1.31
C LYS A 76 4.89 -14.29 -0.51
N TYR A 77 3.76 -14.36 -1.18
CA TYR A 77 2.48 -14.16 -0.53
C TYR A 77 1.84 -15.49 -0.21
N SER A 78 1.22 -15.58 0.98
CA SER A 78 0.42 -16.73 1.33
C SER A 78 -0.83 -16.77 0.44
N GLU A 79 -1.50 -17.91 0.38
CA GLU A 79 -2.73 -18.00 -0.40
C GLU A 79 -3.78 -17.02 0.11
N ASP A 80 -3.87 -16.84 1.44
CA ASP A 80 -4.79 -15.87 2.01
C ASP A 80 -4.46 -14.45 1.58
N ALA A 81 -3.17 -14.10 1.58
CA ALA A 81 -2.75 -12.77 1.15
C ALA A 81 -3.04 -12.54 -0.33
N LYS A 82 -2.81 -13.55 -1.16
CA LYS A 82 -3.11 -13.45 -2.59
C LYS A 82 -4.59 -13.20 -2.82
N GLU A 83 -5.44 -13.88 -2.06
CA GLU A 83 -6.89 -13.71 -2.19
C GLU A 83 -7.31 -12.29 -1.79
N VAL A 84 -6.76 -11.78 -0.69
CA VAL A 84 -7.07 -10.43 -0.24
C VAL A 84 -6.61 -9.41 -1.27
N ILE A 85 -5.40 -9.56 -1.80
CA ILE A 85 -4.88 -8.66 -2.81
C ILE A 85 -5.76 -8.67 -4.05
N LYS A 86 -6.22 -9.85 -4.47
CA LYS A 86 -7.13 -9.98 -5.60
C LYS A 86 -8.41 -9.19 -5.38
N ARG A 87 -8.99 -9.29 -4.19
CA ARG A 87 -10.21 -8.55 -3.84
C ARG A 87 -9.96 -7.05 -3.82
N LEU A 88 -8.82 -6.63 -3.34
CA LEU A 88 -8.47 -5.21 -3.35
C LEU A 88 -8.35 -4.67 -4.76
N LYS A 89 -7.75 -5.43 -5.66
CA LYS A 89 -7.66 -5.05 -7.07
C LYS A 89 -9.05 -4.83 -7.65
N GLU A 90 -9.98 -5.72 -7.35
CA GLU A 90 -11.35 -5.59 -7.84
C GLU A 90 -12.03 -4.34 -7.29
N ILE A 91 -11.88 -4.09 -5.99
CA ILE A 91 -12.47 -2.91 -5.35
C ILE A 91 -11.90 -1.62 -5.94
N ILE A 92 -10.59 -1.57 -6.09
CA ILE A 92 -9.91 -0.39 -6.61
C ILE A 92 -10.30 -0.13 -8.06
N ASN A 93 -10.37 -1.18 -8.86
CA ASN A 93 -10.71 -1.06 -10.28
C ASN A 93 -12.17 -0.71 -10.51
N THR A 94 -13.06 -1.06 -9.59
CA THR A 94 -14.48 -0.72 -9.73
C THR A 94 -14.82 0.66 -9.21
N LYS A 95 -13.94 1.25 -8.41
CA LYS A 95 -14.13 2.59 -7.91
C LYS A 95 -13.81 3.59 -8.99
N VAL A 96 -14.81 4.35 -9.37
CA VAL A 96 -14.70 5.23 -10.50
C VAL A 96 -13.90 6.47 -10.18
N SER A 97 -14.18 7.11 -9.07
CA SER A 97 -13.46 8.31 -8.66
C SER A 97 -13.94 8.77 -7.30
N TYR A 98 -13.27 9.73 -6.80
CA TYR A 98 -13.63 10.37 -5.54
C TYR A 98 -14.45 11.61 -5.79
#